data_90c5536a9041e69469985e1e2f3db34b
#
_entry.id   90c5536a9041e69469985e1e2f3db34b
#
_cell.length_a   1.000
_cell.length_b   1.000
_cell.length_c   1.000
_cell.angle_alpha   90.00
_cell.angle_beta   90.00
_cell.angle_gamma   90.00
#
_symmetry.space_group_name_H-M   'P 1'
#
loop_
_entity.id
_entity.type
_entity.pdbx_description
1 polymer ?
#
loop_
_entity_poly.entity_id
_entity_poly.type
_entity_poly.pdbx_seq_one_letter_code
_entity_poly.pdbx_strand_id
1 'polypeptide(L)'
;MEFENPFTPSFGEIPAHLAGRQQIIRDVERAFVSERRRPELTTLFSGARGTGKTALLSVLAHKAQANGWIVVGTTALPGMLDDIEIGLKRAASHLLDGSPARHITGFEIAPIGSISFEGSGEFKSNWRYRMTDMLQAINDVGTGVVITVDEIDPTLPEMIELAAVYQHFVREERKVALLMAGLPNNVSSLLNDKTVSFLRRAQRFNLGRIADCDVREALVKTIQENGREPSEEGLSRAIASIGGFPFLMQLVGYRSWDVDPEQTCITDAAFDTGIDLARNELEDRVLEATLRELSPEDIRFATAMLEDDDESEISDLVKRLERSSAQVGQYRRRLIDAGVIGERGRGRVAFELPYFREYLASKVG
;
A
#
# COMPACT_ATOMS: atom_id res chain seq x y z
N MET A 1 -34.24 -11.59 4.11
CA MET A 1 -33.35 -10.75 4.95
C MET A 1 -32.15 -10.49 4.10
N GLU A 2 -31.82 -9.25 3.87
CA GLU A 2 -30.68 -8.85 3.04
C GLU A 2 -29.38 -9.08 3.81
N PHE A 3 -28.38 -9.69 3.18
CA PHE A 3 -27.05 -9.87 3.77
C PHE A 3 -26.22 -8.61 3.51
N GLU A 4 -25.66 -8.03 4.56
CA GLU A 4 -24.74 -6.89 4.44
C GLU A 4 -23.51 -7.29 3.64
N ASN A 5 -23.08 -6.41 2.71
CA ASN A 5 -21.94 -6.69 1.85
C ASN A 5 -20.61 -6.51 2.60
N PRO A 6 -19.81 -7.59 2.77
CA PRO A 6 -18.58 -7.53 3.55
C PRO A 6 -17.36 -7.07 2.75
N PHE A 7 -17.48 -6.88 1.43
CA PHE A 7 -16.39 -6.44 0.57
C PHE A 7 -16.26 -4.93 0.57
N THR A 8 -15.04 -4.43 0.59
CA THR A 8 -14.73 -3.00 0.76
C THR A 8 -13.82 -2.50 -0.36
N PRO A 9 -14.35 -2.28 -1.59
CA PRO A 9 -13.59 -1.72 -2.70
C PRO A 9 -13.35 -0.21 -2.56
N SER A 10 -13.72 0.39 -1.43
CA SER A 10 -13.58 1.82 -1.17
C SER A 10 -12.16 2.18 -0.75
N PHE A 11 -11.78 3.45 -0.98
CA PHE A 11 -10.48 3.96 -0.58
C PHE A 11 -10.38 4.07 0.96
N GLY A 12 -9.27 3.58 1.51
CA GLY A 12 -8.98 3.69 2.95
C GLY A 12 -9.63 2.63 3.85
N GLU A 13 -10.50 1.78 3.32
CA GLU A 13 -11.08 0.68 4.07
C GLU A 13 -10.15 -0.54 4.12
N ILE A 14 -10.22 -1.26 5.23
CA ILE A 14 -9.41 -2.46 5.45
C ILE A 14 -10.27 -3.68 5.17
N PRO A 15 -9.93 -4.51 4.18
CA PRO A 15 -10.64 -5.77 3.95
C PRO A 15 -10.56 -6.69 5.17
N ALA A 16 -11.63 -7.45 5.43
CA ALA A 16 -11.65 -8.44 6.51
C ALA A 16 -10.49 -9.44 6.40
N HIS A 17 -10.16 -9.83 5.17
CA HIS A 17 -9.06 -10.74 4.88
C HIS A 17 -8.09 -10.16 3.83
N LEU A 18 -6.82 -9.92 4.22
CA LEU A 18 -5.74 -9.58 3.29
C LEU A 18 -5.16 -10.86 2.70
N ALA A 19 -5.56 -11.21 1.49
CA ALA A 19 -5.07 -12.40 0.79
C ALA A 19 -3.54 -12.34 0.59
N GLY A 20 -2.84 -13.45 0.85
CA GLY A 20 -1.42 -13.63 0.55
C GLY A 20 -0.46 -12.73 1.33
N ARG A 21 -0.90 -12.05 2.40
CA ARG A 21 -0.07 -11.13 3.20
C ARG A 21 0.16 -11.60 4.64
N GLN A 22 -0.38 -12.76 5.01
CA GLN A 22 -0.36 -13.28 6.39
C GLN A 22 1.05 -13.46 6.94
N GLN A 23 2.02 -13.89 6.10
CA GLN A 23 3.39 -14.07 6.54
C GLN A 23 4.05 -12.73 6.86
N ILE A 24 3.86 -11.72 6.00
CA ILE A 24 4.38 -10.35 6.22
C ILE A 24 3.81 -9.78 7.51
N ILE A 25 2.49 -9.92 7.71
CA ILE A 25 1.81 -9.43 8.91
C ILE A 25 2.38 -10.10 10.16
N ARG A 26 2.53 -11.43 10.16
CA ARG A 26 3.11 -12.16 11.30
C ARG A 26 4.55 -11.76 11.60
N ASP A 27 5.38 -11.55 10.58
CA ASP A 27 6.78 -11.20 10.77
C ASP A 27 6.94 -9.81 11.38
N VAL A 28 6.15 -8.83 10.91
CA VAL A 28 6.15 -7.47 11.48
C VAL A 28 5.51 -7.45 12.87
N GLU A 29 4.40 -8.16 13.08
CA GLU A 29 3.74 -8.26 14.40
C GLU A 29 4.68 -8.85 15.47
N ARG A 30 5.45 -9.88 15.12
CA ARG A 30 6.49 -10.43 16.01
C ARG A 30 7.55 -9.40 16.41
N ALA A 31 7.83 -8.41 15.54
CA ALA A 31 8.77 -7.36 15.88
C ALA A 31 8.22 -6.39 16.92
N PHE A 32 6.91 -6.17 16.98
CA PHE A 32 6.27 -5.32 17.98
C PHE A 32 6.32 -5.90 19.39
N VAL A 33 6.30 -7.23 19.52
CA VAL A 33 6.35 -7.93 20.83
C VAL A 33 7.75 -8.37 21.25
N SER A 34 8.74 -8.19 20.37
CA SER A 34 10.12 -8.63 20.64
C SER A 34 10.84 -7.67 21.60
N GLU A 35 11.52 -8.21 22.61
CA GLU A 35 12.38 -7.42 23.50
C GLU A 35 13.61 -6.86 22.77
N ARG A 36 14.10 -7.59 21.76
CA ARG A 36 15.23 -7.15 20.95
C ARG A 36 14.73 -6.48 19.68
N ARG A 37 15.41 -5.40 19.27
CA ARG A 37 15.11 -4.74 18.00
C ARG A 37 15.25 -5.73 16.84
N ARG A 38 14.19 -5.85 16.04
CA ARG A 38 14.15 -6.68 14.84
C ARG A 38 14.23 -5.84 13.56
N PRO A 39 14.78 -6.40 12.47
CA PRO A 39 14.85 -5.68 11.18
C PRO A 39 13.50 -5.18 10.69
N GLU A 40 12.42 -5.91 10.95
CA GLU A 40 11.07 -5.60 10.52
C GLU A 40 10.51 -4.29 11.11
N LEU A 41 11.12 -3.75 12.18
CA LEU A 41 10.81 -2.41 12.69
C LEU A 41 11.25 -1.28 11.74
N THR A 42 12.00 -1.60 10.69
CA THR A 42 12.30 -0.67 9.59
C THR A 42 11.98 -1.38 8.29
N THR A 43 10.82 -1.12 7.74
CA THR A 43 10.31 -1.86 6.58
C THR A 43 9.87 -0.94 5.44
N LEU A 44 10.20 -1.35 4.23
CA LEU A 44 9.79 -0.74 2.97
C LEU A 44 8.89 -1.72 2.20
N PHE A 45 7.68 -1.29 1.91
CA PHE A 45 6.73 -2.00 1.06
C PHE A 45 6.74 -1.36 -0.33
N SER A 46 7.10 -2.11 -1.35
CA SER A 46 7.04 -1.66 -2.74
C SER A 46 5.99 -2.46 -3.51
N GLY A 47 5.30 -1.82 -4.43
CA GLY A 47 4.33 -2.47 -5.30
C GLY A 47 3.60 -1.48 -6.19
N ALA A 48 3.01 -1.97 -7.27
CA ALA A 48 2.18 -1.19 -8.18
C ALA A 48 0.94 -0.61 -7.47
N ARG A 49 0.20 0.28 -8.13
CA ARG A 49 -1.10 0.75 -7.63
C ARG A 49 -2.07 -0.44 -7.52
N GLY A 50 -2.93 -0.45 -6.52
CA GLY A 50 -3.91 -1.53 -6.30
C GLY A 50 -3.35 -2.83 -5.70
N THR A 51 -2.04 -2.92 -5.37
CA THR A 51 -1.44 -4.10 -4.72
C THR A 51 -1.69 -4.20 -3.21
N GLY A 52 -2.45 -3.27 -2.63
CA GLY A 52 -2.85 -3.29 -1.23
C GLY A 52 -1.82 -2.72 -0.25
N LYS A 53 -0.94 -1.80 -0.69
CA LYS A 53 0.07 -1.16 0.17
C LYS A 53 -0.56 -0.44 1.36
N THR A 54 -1.50 0.47 1.10
CA THR A 54 -2.23 1.25 2.11
C THR A 54 -2.97 0.35 3.08
N ALA A 55 -3.70 -0.65 2.58
CA ALA A 55 -4.42 -1.60 3.41
C ALA A 55 -3.47 -2.40 4.33
N LEU A 56 -2.31 -2.82 3.81
CA LEU A 56 -1.30 -3.52 4.62
C LEU A 56 -0.72 -2.61 5.71
N LEU A 57 -0.37 -1.35 5.39
CA LEU A 57 0.07 -0.37 6.41
C LEU A 57 -0.98 -0.18 7.50
N SER A 58 -2.26 -0.07 7.13
CA SER A 58 -3.36 0.09 8.08
C SER A 58 -3.54 -1.14 8.97
N VAL A 59 -3.45 -2.35 8.43
CA VAL A 59 -3.47 -3.59 9.24
C VAL A 59 -2.30 -3.64 10.22
N LEU A 60 -1.09 -3.31 9.75
CA LEU A 60 0.10 -3.29 10.62
C LEU A 60 0.00 -2.21 11.70
N ALA A 61 -0.60 -1.06 11.38
CA ALA A 61 -0.90 -0.02 12.35
C ALA A 61 -1.85 -0.52 13.46
N HIS A 62 -2.94 -1.20 13.09
CA HIS A 62 -3.85 -1.81 14.06
C HIS A 62 -3.18 -2.90 14.90
N LYS A 63 -2.32 -3.74 14.29
CA LYS A 63 -1.53 -4.73 15.01
C LYS A 63 -0.57 -4.10 16.00
N ALA A 64 0.09 -3.01 15.64
CA ALA A 64 0.96 -2.26 16.54
C ALA A 64 0.17 -1.69 17.73
N GLN A 65 -0.98 -1.06 17.49
CA GLN A 65 -1.86 -0.53 18.53
C GLN A 65 -2.34 -1.63 19.48
N ALA A 66 -2.76 -2.78 18.95
CA ALA A 66 -3.17 -3.94 19.75
C ALA A 66 -2.03 -4.47 20.64
N ASN A 67 -0.77 -4.25 20.26
CA ASN A 67 0.42 -4.60 21.02
C ASN A 67 0.97 -3.43 21.87
N GLY A 68 0.18 -2.40 22.12
CA GLY A 68 0.51 -1.30 23.02
C GLY A 68 1.47 -0.26 22.44
N TRP A 69 1.62 -0.19 21.11
CA TRP A 69 2.38 0.87 20.44
C TRP A 69 1.50 2.06 20.07
N ILE A 70 2.04 3.26 20.15
CA ILE A 70 1.45 4.44 19.51
C ILE A 70 1.71 4.36 18.01
N VAL A 71 0.71 4.69 17.21
CA VAL A 71 0.87 4.75 15.76
C VAL A 71 0.55 6.16 15.26
N VAL A 72 1.45 6.69 14.43
CA VAL A 72 1.26 7.95 13.71
C VAL A 72 1.45 7.68 12.22
N GLY A 73 0.41 7.94 11.46
CA GLY A 73 0.42 7.77 9.99
C GLY A 73 0.46 9.11 9.27
N THR A 74 1.21 9.15 8.17
CA THR A 74 1.23 10.31 7.26
C THR A 74 1.38 9.83 5.81
N THR A 75 1.13 10.74 4.87
CA THR A 75 1.47 10.59 3.46
C THR A 75 2.67 11.48 3.16
N ALA A 76 3.53 11.08 2.23
CA ALA A 76 4.70 11.88 1.85
C ALA A 76 4.27 13.14 1.05
N LEU A 77 3.79 14.14 1.77
CA LEU A 77 3.39 15.45 1.27
C LEU A 77 4.08 16.56 2.08
N PRO A 78 4.21 17.78 1.53
CA PRO A 78 4.72 18.92 2.29
C PRO A 78 3.96 19.11 3.61
N GLY A 79 4.68 19.27 4.72
CA GLY A 79 4.12 19.34 6.08
C GLY A 79 4.07 17.99 6.81
N MET A 80 4.53 16.89 6.18
CA MET A 80 4.48 15.55 6.77
C MET A 80 5.20 15.44 8.12
N LEU A 81 6.26 16.20 8.35
CA LEU A 81 6.98 16.19 9.62
C LEU A 81 6.15 16.82 10.74
N ASP A 82 5.45 17.90 10.44
CA ASP A 82 4.55 18.55 11.38
C ASP A 82 3.35 17.66 11.70
N ASP A 83 2.80 16.94 10.70
CA ASP A 83 1.72 15.98 10.90
C ASP A 83 2.14 14.85 11.84
N ILE A 84 3.35 14.31 11.68
CA ILE A 84 3.91 13.29 12.58
C ILE A 84 4.04 13.85 14.00
N GLU A 85 4.59 15.05 14.16
CA GLU A 85 4.79 15.67 15.47
C GLU A 85 3.46 15.96 16.18
N ILE A 86 2.48 16.53 15.47
CA ILE A 86 1.15 16.84 16.00
C ILE A 86 0.42 15.54 16.37
N GLY A 87 0.47 14.54 15.49
CA GLY A 87 -0.13 13.23 15.73
C GLY A 87 0.46 12.56 16.97
N LEU A 88 1.77 12.62 17.13
CA LEU A 88 2.46 12.04 18.29
C LEU A 88 2.10 12.77 19.60
N LYS A 89 2.06 14.12 19.58
CA LYS A 89 1.62 14.92 20.74
C LYS A 89 0.21 14.57 21.18
N ARG A 90 -0.72 14.41 20.24
CA ARG A 90 -2.11 14.01 20.53
C ARG A 90 -2.17 12.61 21.16
N ALA A 91 -1.48 11.65 20.57
CA ALA A 91 -1.47 10.29 21.09
C ALA A 91 -0.78 10.18 22.46
N ALA A 92 0.29 10.94 22.70
CA ALA A 92 0.99 10.98 23.98
C ALA A 92 0.18 11.64 25.10
N SER A 93 -0.61 12.69 24.80
CA SER A 93 -1.44 13.34 25.83
C SER A 93 -2.47 12.39 26.43
N HIS A 94 -3.04 11.49 25.64
CA HIS A 94 -3.98 10.47 26.13
C HIS A 94 -3.33 9.43 27.05
N LEU A 95 -2.04 9.15 26.88
CA LEU A 95 -1.30 8.24 27.78
C LEU A 95 -1.00 8.88 29.12
N LEU A 96 -0.70 10.17 29.14
CA LEU A 96 -0.33 10.90 30.37
C LEU A 96 -1.55 11.24 31.23
N ASP A 97 -2.74 11.36 30.65
CA ASP A 97 -3.99 11.67 31.34
C ASP A 97 -4.70 10.44 31.94
N GLY A 98 -4.12 9.24 31.85
CA GLY A 98 -4.66 8.00 32.43
C GLY A 98 -6.00 7.54 31.86
N SER A 99 -6.48 8.11 30.77
CA SER A 99 -7.70 7.71 30.11
C SER A 99 -7.49 6.45 29.27
N PRO A 100 -8.39 5.43 29.34
CA PRO A 100 -8.25 4.24 28.50
C PRO A 100 -8.30 4.64 27.03
N ALA A 101 -7.29 4.19 26.26
CA ALA A 101 -7.18 4.45 24.84
C ALA A 101 -8.47 4.05 24.12
N ARG A 102 -9.30 5.02 23.74
CA ARG A 102 -10.39 4.81 22.80
C ARG A 102 -9.81 4.78 21.41
N HIS A 103 -10.20 3.76 20.65
CA HIS A 103 -9.89 3.63 19.23
C HIS A 103 -10.13 4.95 18.48
N ILE A 104 -9.06 5.59 18.01
CA ILE A 104 -9.18 6.75 17.12
C ILE A 104 -9.17 6.21 15.70
N THR A 105 -10.36 5.87 15.21
CA THR A 105 -10.62 5.67 13.79
C THR A 105 -11.19 6.97 13.25
N GLY A 106 -10.50 7.56 12.26
CA GLY A 106 -11.06 8.63 11.47
C GLY A 106 -10.59 10.04 11.80
N PHE A 107 -10.40 10.81 10.76
CA PHE A 107 -10.14 12.24 10.77
C PHE A 107 -11.30 13.00 11.44
N GLU A 108 -11.14 13.41 12.68
CA GLU A 108 -11.96 14.48 13.27
C GLU A 108 -11.07 15.55 13.86
N ILE A 109 -11.21 16.75 13.31
CA ILE A 109 -10.55 17.97 13.79
C ILE A 109 -11.39 18.55 14.93
N ALA A 110 -10.90 18.47 16.16
CA ALA A 110 -11.46 19.21 17.29
C ALA A 110 -10.42 20.18 17.88
N PRO A 111 -10.84 21.36 18.39
CA PRO A 111 -9.93 22.45 18.78
C PRO A 111 -9.11 22.10 20.01
N ILE A 112 -7.81 22.37 19.92
CA ILE A 112 -6.79 22.05 20.90
C ILE A 112 -6.78 23.09 22.04
N GLY A 113 -6.97 22.61 23.26
CA GLY A 113 -6.55 23.33 24.46
C GLY A 113 -5.02 23.23 24.61
N SER A 114 -4.39 24.34 24.86
CA SER A 114 -2.95 24.53 24.97
C SER A 114 -2.33 23.65 26.07
N ILE A 115 -1.50 22.67 25.71
CA ILE A 115 -0.55 22.07 26.63
C ILE A 115 0.77 22.80 26.41
N SER A 116 1.11 23.68 27.37
CA SER A 116 2.38 24.39 27.39
C SER A 116 3.48 23.44 27.84
N PHE A 117 4.30 22.98 26.90
CA PHE A 117 5.66 22.58 27.29
C PHE A 117 6.48 23.87 27.46
N GLU A 118 6.41 24.48 28.65
CA GLU A 118 7.29 25.58 29.02
C GLU A 118 8.67 25.04 29.33
N GLY A 119 9.49 24.90 28.31
CA GLY A 119 10.93 24.83 28.39
C GLY A 119 11.47 26.26 28.14
N SER A 120 11.93 26.90 29.20
CA SER A 120 12.55 28.22 29.17
C SER A 120 13.75 28.27 28.21
N GLY A 121 13.69 29.15 27.23
CA GLY A 121 14.81 29.55 26.39
C GLY A 121 14.52 29.46 24.90
N GLU A 122 14.68 30.60 24.21
CA GLU A 122 14.55 30.77 22.75
C GLU A 122 15.60 29.99 21.92
N PHE A 123 15.72 28.69 22.12
CA PHE A 123 16.28 27.81 21.12
C PHE A 123 15.10 27.26 20.30
N LYS A 124 14.96 27.71 19.06
CA LYS A 124 14.14 26.99 18.08
C LYS A 124 14.74 25.59 17.96
N SER A 125 14.27 24.66 18.81
CA SER A 125 14.70 23.25 18.73
C SER A 125 14.27 22.73 17.35
N ASN A 126 15.19 22.15 16.60
CA ASN A 126 14.83 21.57 15.32
C ASN A 126 13.91 20.35 15.54
N TRP A 127 13.24 19.90 14.49
CA TRP A 127 12.30 18.79 14.54
C TRP A 127 12.89 17.53 15.22
N ARG A 128 14.15 17.21 14.94
CA ARG A 128 14.85 16.07 15.55
C ARG A 128 14.81 16.09 17.08
N TYR A 129 15.15 17.22 17.70
CA TYR A 129 15.22 17.32 19.16
C TYR A 129 13.84 17.21 19.79
N ARG A 130 12.83 17.90 19.20
CA ARG A 130 11.45 17.79 19.70
C ARG A 130 10.94 16.33 19.64
N MET A 131 11.22 15.62 18.54
CA MET A 131 10.87 14.21 18.42
C MET A 131 11.64 13.31 19.38
N THR A 132 12.94 13.59 19.61
CA THR A 132 13.74 12.83 20.56
C THR A 132 13.15 12.92 21.98
N ASP A 133 12.76 14.13 22.42
CA ASP A 133 12.18 14.36 23.74
C ASP A 133 10.83 13.63 23.89
N MET A 134 9.98 13.71 22.88
CA MET A 134 8.69 12.99 22.86
C MET A 134 8.87 11.48 22.87
N LEU A 135 9.77 10.96 22.03
CA LEU A 135 10.07 9.51 22.02
C LEU A 135 10.63 9.04 23.34
N GLN A 136 11.48 9.84 24.00
CA GLN A 136 12.00 9.54 25.33
C GLN A 136 10.85 9.38 26.34
N ALA A 137 9.99 10.41 26.46
CA ALA A 137 8.87 10.39 27.40
C ALA A 137 7.92 9.19 27.18
N ILE A 138 7.65 8.84 25.91
CA ILE A 138 6.81 7.69 25.56
C ILE A 138 7.52 6.36 25.88
N ASN A 139 8.82 6.25 25.59
CA ASN A 139 9.57 5.03 25.87
C ASN A 139 9.78 4.81 27.37
N ASP A 140 9.87 5.88 28.19
CA ASP A 140 10.01 5.81 29.66
C ASP A 140 8.78 5.14 30.31
N VAL A 141 7.61 5.21 29.69
CA VAL A 141 6.41 4.46 30.10
C VAL A 141 6.29 3.08 29.44
N GLY A 142 7.35 2.61 28.77
CA GLY A 142 7.42 1.27 28.17
C GLY A 142 6.79 1.14 26.78
N THR A 143 6.22 2.22 26.25
CA THR A 143 5.49 2.24 24.96
C THR A 143 6.44 2.55 23.81
N GLY A 144 6.23 1.89 22.65
CA GLY A 144 6.92 2.19 21.40
C GLY A 144 6.09 3.09 20.48
N VAL A 145 6.74 3.66 19.46
CA VAL A 145 6.10 4.48 18.43
C VAL A 145 6.31 3.85 17.06
N VAL A 146 5.22 3.69 16.31
CA VAL A 146 5.27 3.31 14.89
C VAL A 146 4.93 4.54 14.04
N ILE A 147 5.83 4.90 13.15
CA ILE A 147 5.59 5.90 12.12
C ILE A 147 5.29 5.15 10.84
N THR A 148 4.11 5.39 10.23
CA THR A 148 3.78 4.86 8.91
C THR A 148 3.79 6.00 7.89
N VAL A 149 4.42 5.77 6.74
CA VAL A 149 4.46 6.72 5.62
C VAL A 149 3.93 6.02 4.38
N ASP A 150 2.82 6.51 3.86
CA ASP A 150 2.30 6.04 2.57
C ASP A 150 2.75 6.95 1.42
N GLU A 151 2.74 6.41 0.20
CA GLU A 151 3.10 7.12 -1.04
C GLU A 151 4.49 7.81 -0.98
N ILE A 152 5.56 7.03 -0.62
CA ILE A 152 6.95 7.53 -0.59
C ILE A 152 7.23 8.44 -1.80
N ASP A 153 7.67 9.67 -1.53
CA ASP A 153 8.19 10.60 -2.53
C ASP A 153 9.66 10.94 -2.23
N PRO A 154 10.61 10.38 -2.98
CA PRO A 154 12.05 10.64 -2.77
C PRO A 154 12.48 12.06 -3.16
N THR A 155 11.61 12.84 -3.82
CA THR A 155 11.89 14.24 -4.19
C THR A 155 11.53 15.22 -3.08
N LEU A 156 10.74 14.78 -2.09
CA LEU A 156 10.32 15.58 -0.95
C LEU A 156 11.47 15.68 0.08
N PRO A 157 11.98 16.88 0.38
CA PRO A 157 13.07 17.05 1.35
C PRO A 157 12.73 16.52 2.74
N GLU A 158 11.49 16.67 3.19
CA GLU A 158 11.01 16.17 4.49
C GLU A 158 11.07 14.64 4.59
N MET A 159 10.87 13.92 3.47
CA MET A 159 11.01 12.46 3.43
C MET A 159 12.47 12.04 3.70
N ILE A 160 13.43 12.75 3.11
CA ILE A 160 14.86 12.52 3.33
C ILE A 160 15.24 12.91 4.77
N GLU A 161 14.70 14.02 5.29
CA GLU A 161 14.92 14.45 6.67
C GLU A 161 14.38 13.43 7.67
N LEU A 162 13.13 12.97 7.51
CA LEU A 162 12.54 11.91 8.35
C LEU A 162 13.45 10.68 8.39
N ALA A 163 13.86 10.19 7.22
CA ALA A 163 14.70 9.00 7.14
C ALA A 163 16.03 9.23 7.85
N ALA A 164 16.73 10.35 7.58
CA ALA A 164 18.01 10.67 8.21
C ALA A 164 17.90 10.79 9.74
N VAL A 165 16.86 11.46 10.24
CA VAL A 165 16.60 11.62 11.66
C VAL A 165 16.23 10.29 12.32
N TYR A 166 15.45 9.44 11.66
CA TYR A 166 15.12 8.11 12.16
C TYR A 166 16.36 7.27 12.47
N GLN A 167 17.43 7.40 11.68
CA GLN A 167 18.70 6.73 11.97
C GLN A 167 19.26 7.13 13.34
N HIS A 168 19.07 8.39 13.78
CA HIS A 168 19.52 8.82 15.10
C HIS A 168 18.66 8.18 16.18
N PHE A 169 17.35 8.11 16.04
CA PHE A 169 16.48 7.44 16.99
C PHE A 169 16.88 5.98 17.20
N VAL A 170 17.23 5.28 16.10
CA VAL A 170 17.70 3.89 16.18
C VAL A 170 19.04 3.78 16.93
N ARG A 171 19.97 4.71 16.70
CA ARG A 171 21.28 4.73 17.41
C ARG A 171 21.14 5.08 18.90
N GLU A 172 20.15 5.88 19.25
CA GLU A 172 19.81 6.25 20.61
C GLU A 172 18.93 5.18 21.29
N GLU A 173 18.80 4.00 20.68
CA GLU A 173 18.03 2.84 21.17
C GLU A 173 16.56 3.15 21.48
N ARG A 174 15.97 4.16 20.78
CA ARG A 174 14.56 4.48 20.93
C ARG A 174 13.68 3.32 20.44
N LYS A 175 12.63 3.02 21.20
CA LYS A 175 11.60 2.05 20.79
C LYS A 175 10.70 2.67 19.72
N VAL A 176 11.20 2.69 18.48
CA VAL A 176 10.55 3.32 17.33
C VAL A 176 10.62 2.40 16.12
N ALA A 177 9.55 2.33 15.35
CA ALA A 177 9.46 1.65 14.06
C ALA A 177 9.13 2.63 12.94
N LEU A 178 9.60 2.35 11.72
CA LEU A 178 9.29 3.11 10.52
C LEU A 178 8.86 2.14 9.42
N LEU A 179 7.58 2.20 9.06
CA LEU A 179 6.97 1.39 8.01
C LEU A 179 6.58 2.30 6.85
N MET A 180 7.16 2.09 5.70
CA MET A 180 6.98 2.99 4.56
C MET A 180 6.49 2.22 3.34
N ALA A 181 5.58 2.81 2.55
CA ALA A 181 5.06 2.21 1.34
C ALA A 181 5.15 3.18 0.16
N GLY A 182 5.41 2.63 -1.03
CA GLY A 182 5.49 3.44 -2.25
C GLY A 182 5.60 2.61 -3.52
N LEU A 183 5.62 3.31 -4.65
CA LEU A 183 5.88 2.69 -5.94
C LEU A 183 7.32 2.16 -6.01
N PRO A 184 7.60 1.11 -6.79
CA PRO A 184 8.93 0.49 -6.87
C PRO A 184 10.06 1.47 -7.17
N ASN A 185 9.82 2.42 -8.09
CA ASN A 185 10.82 3.43 -8.44
C ASN A 185 11.08 4.41 -7.31
N ASN A 186 10.03 4.88 -6.63
CA ASN A 186 10.17 5.82 -5.52
C ASN A 186 10.97 5.18 -4.37
N VAL A 187 10.67 3.91 -4.05
CA VAL A 187 11.44 3.13 -3.07
C VAL A 187 12.89 2.96 -3.53
N SER A 188 13.11 2.60 -4.79
CA SER A 188 14.46 2.45 -5.36
C SER A 188 15.24 3.76 -5.35
N SER A 189 14.60 4.88 -5.70
CA SER A 189 15.20 6.20 -5.70
C SER A 189 15.58 6.64 -4.29
N LEU A 190 14.70 6.44 -3.31
CA LEU A 190 14.98 6.69 -1.89
C LEU A 190 16.19 5.88 -1.40
N LEU A 191 16.26 4.59 -1.74
CA LEU A 191 17.37 3.72 -1.35
C LEU A 191 18.71 4.10 -2.03
N ASN A 192 18.66 4.79 -3.16
CA ASN A 192 19.86 5.26 -3.88
C ASN A 192 20.35 6.63 -3.40
N ASP A 193 19.56 7.34 -2.59
CA ASP A 193 19.98 8.58 -1.98
C ASP A 193 21.14 8.34 -0.99
N LYS A 194 22.20 9.18 -1.13
CA LYS A 194 23.42 9.02 -0.33
C LYS A 194 23.21 9.35 1.14
N THR A 195 22.29 10.27 1.44
CA THR A 195 22.00 10.76 2.79
C THR A 195 21.36 9.67 3.64
N VAL A 196 20.52 8.82 3.02
CA VAL A 196 19.76 7.78 3.71
C VAL A 196 20.19 6.37 3.34
N SER A 197 21.45 6.20 2.95
CA SER A 197 22.03 4.91 2.49
C SER A 197 21.86 3.75 3.50
N PHE A 198 21.66 4.03 4.79
CA PHE A 198 21.40 3.02 5.82
C PHE A 198 20.06 2.28 5.59
N LEU A 199 19.08 2.88 4.90
CA LEU A 199 17.82 2.25 4.52
C LEU A 199 18.01 1.04 3.59
N ARG A 200 19.19 0.90 2.97
CA ARG A 200 19.52 -0.33 2.20
C ARG A 200 19.54 -1.59 3.06
N ARG A 201 19.62 -1.45 4.39
CA ARG A 201 19.56 -2.54 5.38
C ARG A 201 18.16 -2.76 5.93
N ALA A 202 17.18 -1.93 5.56
CA ALA A 202 15.80 -2.11 5.96
C ALA A 202 15.20 -3.39 5.37
N GLN A 203 14.24 -3.98 6.05
CA GLN A 203 13.45 -5.07 5.51
C GLN A 203 12.65 -4.56 4.30
N ARG A 204 12.58 -5.37 3.24
CA ARG A 204 11.87 -5.01 2.02
C ARG A 204 10.92 -6.10 1.60
N PHE A 205 9.69 -5.70 1.30
CA PHE A 205 8.68 -6.58 0.73
C PHE A 205 8.18 -5.99 -0.58
N ASN A 206 8.27 -6.78 -1.64
CA ASN A 206 7.68 -6.42 -2.92
C ASN A 206 6.28 -7.06 -2.99
N LEU A 207 5.25 -6.21 -3.01
CA LEU A 207 3.85 -6.60 -3.04
C LEU A 207 3.42 -6.80 -4.50
N GLY A 208 3.64 -8.00 -5.00
CA GLY A 208 3.16 -8.45 -6.31
C GLY A 208 1.75 -9.01 -6.27
N ARG A 209 1.37 -9.68 -7.36
CA ARG A 209 0.11 -10.44 -7.48
C ARG A 209 0.00 -11.46 -6.35
N ILE A 210 -1.23 -11.71 -5.94
CA ILE A 210 -1.59 -12.72 -4.95
C ILE A 210 -1.77 -14.05 -5.68
N ALA A 211 -1.34 -15.15 -5.08
CA ALA A 211 -1.58 -16.49 -5.64
C ALA A 211 -3.08 -16.83 -5.65
N ASP A 212 -3.53 -17.55 -6.67
CA ASP A 212 -4.95 -17.91 -6.82
C ASP A 212 -5.50 -18.68 -5.61
N CYS A 213 -4.69 -19.49 -4.96
CA CYS A 213 -5.08 -20.21 -3.73
C CYS A 213 -5.36 -19.23 -2.58
N ASP A 214 -4.58 -18.15 -2.43
CA ASP A 214 -4.78 -17.14 -1.40
C ASP A 214 -5.99 -16.26 -1.72
N VAL A 215 -6.23 -15.95 -3.00
CA VAL A 215 -7.45 -15.25 -3.46
C VAL A 215 -8.68 -16.09 -3.14
N ARG A 216 -8.64 -17.40 -3.46
CA ARG A 216 -9.73 -18.34 -3.15
C ARG A 216 -10.00 -18.36 -1.65
N GLU A 217 -8.97 -18.56 -0.84
CA GLU A 217 -9.12 -18.61 0.62
C GLU A 217 -9.77 -17.36 1.18
N ALA A 218 -9.32 -16.17 0.73
CA ALA A 218 -9.86 -14.91 1.21
C ALA A 218 -11.31 -14.69 0.76
N LEU A 219 -11.66 -14.99 -0.50
CA LEU A 219 -13.03 -14.89 -0.99
C LEU A 219 -13.96 -15.82 -0.25
N VAL A 220 -13.62 -17.10 -0.14
CA VAL A 220 -14.43 -18.11 0.55
C VAL A 220 -14.65 -17.73 2.00
N LYS A 221 -13.60 -17.36 2.74
CA LYS A 221 -13.73 -16.92 4.14
C LYS A 221 -14.62 -15.69 4.27
N THR A 222 -14.40 -14.67 3.44
CA THR A 222 -15.22 -13.45 3.49
C THR A 222 -16.69 -13.77 3.24
N ILE A 223 -16.99 -14.63 2.26
CA ILE A 223 -18.37 -15.00 1.92
C ILE A 223 -19.01 -15.83 3.02
N GLN A 224 -18.33 -16.88 3.51
CA GLN A 224 -18.87 -17.81 4.49
C GLN A 224 -19.05 -17.19 5.88
N GLU A 225 -18.09 -16.38 6.34
CA GLU A 225 -18.19 -15.68 7.63
C GLU A 225 -19.36 -14.68 7.67
N ASN A 226 -19.86 -14.27 6.49
CA ASN A 226 -21.03 -13.39 6.37
C ASN A 226 -22.30 -14.12 5.90
N GLY A 227 -22.34 -15.45 6.11
CA GLY A 227 -23.56 -16.25 6.02
C GLY A 227 -24.00 -16.69 4.63
N ARG A 228 -23.12 -16.57 3.63
CA ARG A 228 -23.40 -17.02 2.27
C ARG A 228 -22.39 -18.09 1.80
N GLU A 229 -22.73 -18.79 0.74
CA GLU A 229 -21.85 -19.80 0.12
C GLU A 229 -21.58 -19.42 -1.34
N PRO A 230 -20.34 -19.54 -1.85
CA PRO A 230 -20.05 -19.33 -3.25
C PRO A 230 -20.30 -20.60 -4.06
N SER A 231 -20.81 -20.46 -5.30
CA SER A 231 -20.77 -21.58 -6.26
C SER A 231 -19.33 -21.85 -6.69
N GLU A 232 -18.96 -23.10 -6.87
CA GLU A 232 -17.56 -23.48 -7.18
C GLU A 232 -17.11 -23.04 -8.57
N GLU A 233 -17.97 -23.17 -9.58
CA GLU A 233 -17.66 -22.78 -10.95
C GLU A 233 -17.56 -21.26 -11.08
N GLY A 234 -18.53 -20.51 -10.53
CA GLY A 234 -18.50 -19.05 -10.50
C GLY A 234 -17.29 -18.50 -9.76
N LEU A 235 -16.98 -19.07 -8.57
CA LEU A 235 -15.81 -18.70 -7.82
C LEU A 235 -14.50 -18.94 -8.61
N SER A 236 -14.40 -20.04 -9.34
CA SER A 236 -13.23 -20.35 -10.17
C SER A 236 -13.05 -19.34 -11.29
N ARG A 237 -14.14 -18.92 -11.95
CA ARG A 237 -14.11 -17.85 -12.95
C ARG A 237 -13.74 -16.47 -12.33
N ALA A 238 -14.30 -16.18 -11.18
CA ALA A 238 -13.97 -14.95 -10.43
C ALA A 238 -12.47 -14.87 -10.11
N ILE A 239 -11.87 -15.96 -9.59
CA ILE A 239 -10.44 -16.03 -9.28
C ILE A 239 -9.60 -15.79 -10.56
N ALA A 240 -9.94 -16.43 -11.66
CA ALA A 240 -9.26 -16.25 -12.93
C ALA A 240 -9.35 -14.79 -13.43
N SER A 241 -10.53 -14.15 -13.29
CA SER A 241 -10.75 -12.76 -13.68
C SER A 241 -9.98 -11.76 -12.81
N ILE A 242 -9.83 -12.04 -11.51
CA ILE A 242 -9.09 -11.22 -10.55
C ILE A 242 -7.59 -11.22 -10.86
N GLY A 243 -7.04 -12.35 -11.34
CA GLY A 243 -5.64 -12.45 -11.73
C GLY A 243 -4.66 -12.07 -10.63
N GLY A 244 -5.02 -12.31 -9.37
CA GLY A 244 -4.20 -12.00 -8.20
C GLY A 244 -4.13 -10.52 -7.82
N PHE A 245 -5.05 -9.68 -8.28
CA PHE A 245 -5.05 -8.23 -8.00
C PHE A 245 -5.95 -7.90 -6.80
N PRO A 246 -5.41 -7.41 -5.66
CA PRO A 246 -6.18 -7.20 -4.43
C PRO A 246 -7.39 -6.29 -4.59
N PHE A 247 -7.24 -5.17 -5.31
CA PHE A 247 -8.34 -4.25 -5.54
C PHE A 247 -9.46 -4.91 -6.34
N LEU A 248 -9.09 -5.64 -7.41
CA LEU A 248 -10.08 -6.33 -8.25
C LEU A 248 -10.76 -7.47 -7.49
N MET A 249 -10.07 -8.13 -6.53
CA MET A 249 -10.68 -9.12 -5.65
C MET A 249 -11.82 -8.50 -4.82
N GLN A 250 -11.59 -7.33 -4.23
CA GLN A 250 -12.64 -6.64 -3.48
C GLN A 250 -13.79 -6.21 -4.39
N LEU A 251 -13.47 -5.71 -5.58
CA LEU A 251 -14.47 -5.21 -6.51
C LEU A 251 -15.34 -6.32 -7.09
N VAL A 252 -14.75 -7.44 -7.51
CA VAL A 252 -15.49 -8.62 -7.99
C VAL A 252 -16.34 -9.20 -6.87
N GLY A 253 -15.78 -9.36 -5.67
CA GLY A 253 -16.54 -9.83 -4.51
C GLY A 253 -17.72 -8.94 -4.21
N TYR A 254 -17.52 -7.62 -4.16
CA TYR A 254 -18.54 -6.62 -3.90
C TYR A 254 -19.69 -6.69 -4.92
N ARG A 255 -19.35 -6.68 -6.20
CA ARG A 255 -20.34 -6.70 -7.28
C ARG A 255 -21.09 -8.01 -7.37
N SER A 256 -20.41 -9.15 -7.18
CA SER A 256 -21.07 -10.46 -7.18
C SER A 256 -22.02 -10.64 -5.98
N TRP A 257 -21.66 -10.03 -4.83
CA TRP A 257 -22.51 -10.06 -3.63
C TRP A 257 -23.84 -9.33 -3.83
N ASP A 258 -23.79 -8.15 -4.49
CA ASP A 258 -24.95 -7.26 -4.65
C ASP A 258 -25.91 -7.67 -5.78
N VAL A 259 -25.56 -8.65 -6.62
CA VAL A 259 -26.49 -9.12 -7.67
C VAL A 259 -27.78 -9.67 -7.08
N ASP A 260 -27.66 -10.56 -6.08
CA ASP A 260 -28.80 -11.19 -5.42
C ASP A 260 -28.60 -11.19 -3.88
N PRO A 261 -28.74 -10.03 -3.21
CA PRO A 261 -28.33 -9.86 -1.81
C PRO A 261 -29.18 -10.66 -0.79
N GLU A 262 -30.32 -11.19 -1.19
CA GLU A 262 -31.20 -12.01 -0.33
C GLU A 262 -30.91 -13.51 -0.42
N GLN A 263 -30.15 -13.96 -1.41
CA GLN A 263 -29.82 -15.37 -1.62
C GLN A 263 -28.69 -15.83 -0.67
N THR A 264 -28.81 -17.05 -0.16
CA THR A 264 -27.78 -17.68 0.66
C THR A 264 -26.58 -18.18 -0.16
N CYS A 265 -26.74 -18.29 -1.48
CA CYS A 265 -25.69 -18.71 -2.40
C CYS A 265 -25.39 -17.59 -3.41
N ILE A 266 -24.11 -17.28 -3.61
CA ILE A 266 -23.66 -16.48 -4.75
C ILE A 266 -23.55 -17.43 -5.94
N THR A 267 -24.50 -17.35 -6.86
CA THR A 267 -24.62 -18.25 -7.99
C THR A 267 -23.56 -18.00 -9.07
N ASP A 268 -23.42 -18.93 -10.01
CA ASP A 268 -22.57 -18.75 -11.18
C ASP A 268 -22.93 -17.50 -11.98
N ALA A 269 -24.23 -17.27 -12.20
CA ALA A 269 -24.72 -16.09 -12.90
C ALA A 269 -24.42 -14.78 -12.14
N ALA A 270 -24.50 -14.82 -10.79
CA ALA A 270 -24.15 -13.67 -9.95
C ALA A 270 -22.64 -13.34 -10.06
N PHE A 271 -21.77 -14.35 -10.06
CA PHE A 271 -20.35 -14.13 -10.31
C PHE A 271 -20.06 -13.58 -11.70
N ASP A 272 -20.69 -14.13 -12.76
CA ASP A 272 -20.49 -13.66 -14.14
C ASP A 272 -20.91 -12.18 -14.27
N THR A 273 -22.08 -11.83 -13.74
CA THR A 273 -22.54 -10.43 -13.71
C THR A 273 -21.61 -9.53 -12.89
N GLY A 274 -21.16 -10.02 -11.71
CA GLY A 274 -20.27 -9.29 -10.83
C GLY A 274 -18.89 -9.04 -11.47
N ILE A 275 -18.35 -10.00 -12.21
CA ILE A 275 -17.11 -9.86 -12.99
C ILE A 275 -17.24 -8.75 -14.04
N ASP A 276 -18.33 -8.76 -14.82
CA ASP A 276 -18.56 -7.77 -15.87
C ASP A 276 -18.71 -6.36 -15.28
N LEU A 277 -19.47 -6.21 -14.20
CA LEU A 277 -19.63 -4.93 -13.49
C LEU A 277 -18.30 -4.44 -12.91
N ALA A 278 -17.54 -5.34 -12.29
CA ALA A 278 -16.23 -5.01 -11.73
C ALA A 278 -15.22 -4.58 -12.79
N ARG A 279 -15.24 -5.23 -13.95
CA ARG A 279 -14.40 -4.85 -15.10
C ARG A 279 -14.72 -3.44 -15.58
N ASN A 280 -15.99 -3.11 -15.80
CA ASN A 280 -16.41 -1.77 -16.23
C ASN A 280 -15.97 -0.70 -15.22
N GLU A 281 -16.15 -0.98 -13.92
CA GLU A 281 -15.74 -0.05 -12.86
C GLU A 281 -14.21 0.10 -12.76
N LEU A 282 -13.45 -0.98 -12.99
CA LEU A 282 -11.99 -0.91 -13.08
C LEU A 282 -11.55 -0.03 -14.25
N GLU A 283 -12.20 -0.16 -15.40
CA GLU A 283 -11.94 0.66 -16.59
C GLU A 283 -12.09 2.15 -16.26
N ASP A 284 -13.21 2.53 -15.65
CA ASP A 284 -13.52 3.93 -15.32
C ASP A 284 -12.62 4.50 -14.22
N ARG A 285 -12.38 3.74 -13.16
CA ARG A 285 -11.68 4.24 -11.96
C ARG A 285 -10.16 4.15 -12.05
N VAL A 286 -9.63 3.14 -12.75
CA VAL A 286 -8.19 2.84 -12.74
C VAL A 286 -7.57 2.94 -14.12
N LEU A 287 -8.15 2.26 -15.13
CA LEU A 287 -7.48 2.15 -16.42
C LEU A 287 -7.47 3.48 -17.16
N GLU A 288 -8.59 4.20 -17.15
CA GLU A 288 -8.69 5.51 -17.79
C GLU A 288 -7.74 6.53 -17.14
N ALA A 289 -7.72 6.58 -15.80
CA ALA A 289 -6.82 7.46 -15.06
C ALA A 289 -5.35 7.11 -15.33
N THR A 290 -5.01 5.82 -15.34
CA THR A 290 -3.66 5.34 -15.65
C THR A 290 -3.25 5.74 -17.05
N LEU A 291 -4.12 5.54 -18.06
CA LEU A 291 -3.82 5.90 -19.46
C LEU A 291 -3.57 7.41 -19.61
N ARG A 292 -4.35 8.26 -18.92
CA ARG A 292 -4.18 9.72 -18.96
C ARG A 292 -2.86 10.20 -18.34
N GLU A 293 -2.31 9.47 -17.38
CA GLU A 293 -1.03 9.79 -16.74
C GLU A 293 0.19 9.40 -17.57
N LEU A 294 0.01 8.50 -18.56
CA LEU A 294 1.09 8.06 -19.42
C LEU A 294 1.45 9.13 -20.47
N SER A 295 2.74 9.29 -20.73
CA SER A 295 3.20 10.14 -21.83
C SER A 295 2.86 9.51 -23.19
N PRO A 296 2.78 10.31 -24.28
CA PRO A 296 2.57 9.78 -25.62
C PRO A 296 3.56 8.67 -26.01
N GLU A 297 4.83 8.77 -25.59
CA GLU A 297 5.84 7.76 -25.89
C GLU A 297 5.65 6.48 -25.05
N ASP A 298 5.13 6.60 -23.84
CA ASP A 298 4.79 5.44 -23.01
C ASP A 298 3.58 4.69 -23.60
N ILE A 299 2.60 5.44 -24.09
CA ILE A 299 1.45 4.87 -24.80
C ILE A 299 1.92 4.16 -26.07
N ARG A 300 2.82 4.78 -26.86
CA ARG A 300 3.41 4.12 -28.04
C ARG A 300 4.12 2.83 -27.68
N PHE A 301 4.89 2.82 -26.60
CA PHE A 301 5.56 1.61 -26.11
C PHE A 301 4.54 0.51 -25.76
N ALA A 302 3.51 0.86 -24.97
CA ALA A 302 2.46 -0.08 -24.60
C ALA A 302 1.65 -0.58 -25.82
N THR A 303 1.40 0.31 -26.81
CA THR A 303 0.76 -0.06 -28.07
C THR A 303 1.62 -1.05 -28.87
N ALA A 304 2.94 -0.85 -28.93
CA ALA A 304 3.83 -1.78 -29.60
C ALA A 304 3.86 -3.18 -28.93
N MET A 305 3.56 -3.26 -27.64
CA MET A 305 3.41 -4.55 -26.95
C MET A 305 2.13 -5.30 -27.32
N LEU A 306 1.11 -4.64 -27.88
CA LEU A 306 -0.13 -5.29 -28.29
C LEU A 306 0.07 -6.27 -29.47
N GLU A 307 1.18 -6.13 -30.21
CA GLU A 307 1.53 -7.03 -31.32
C GLU A 307 1.95 -8.44 -30.83
N ASP A 308 2.33 -8.57 -29.56
CA ASP A 308 2.71 -9.85 -28.94
C ASP A 308 1.54 -10.40 -28.12
N ASP A 309 1.39 -11.71 -28.01
CA ASP A 309 0.26 -12.32 -27.29
C ASP A 309 0.35 -12.11 -25.77
N ASP A 310 1.48 -12.51 -25.14
CA ASP A 310 1.65 -12.47 -23.69
C ASP A 310 2.83 -11.61 -23.23
N GLU A 311 4.03 -11.87 -23.76
CA GLU A 311 5.27 -11.22 -23.37
C GLU A 311 5.93 -10.56 -24.57
N SER A 312 6.50 -9.38 -24.36
CA SER A 312 7.26 -8.65 -25.39
C SER A 312 8.75 -8.69 -25.07
N GLU A 313 9.58 -8.97 -26.07
CA GLU A 313 11.03 -8.83 -25.97
C GLU A 313 11.43 -7.37 -26.17
N ILE A 314 12.27 -6.84 -25.27
CA ILE A 314 12.74 -5.45 -25.37
C ILE A 314 13.52 -5.20 -26.67
N SER A 315 14.24 -6.23 -27.17
CA SER A 315 14.94 -6.14 -28.47
C SER A 315 14.00 -5.88 -29.65
N ASP A 316 12.79 -6.44 -29.60
CA ASP A 316 11.81 -6.29 -30.68
C ASP A 316 11.04 -4.97 -30.53
N LEU A 317 10.76 -4.54 -29.30
CA LEU A 317 10.20 -3.21 -29.03
C LEU A 317 11.17 -2.09 -29.48
N VAL A 318 12.48 -2.27 -29.34
CA VAL A 318 13.49 -1.32 -29.87
C VAL A 318 13.34 -1.17 -31.39
N LYS A 319 13.15 -2.28 -32.11
CA LYS A 319 12.96 -2.27 -33.59
C LYS A 319 11.63 -1.64 -33.97
N ARG A 320 10.51 -2.06 -33.35
CA ARG A 320 9.15 -1.57 -33.63
C ARG A 320 9.02 -0.06 -33.38
N LEU A 321 9.63 0.42 -32.32
CA LEU A 321 9.56 1.84 -31.93
C LEU A 321 10.55 2.73 -32.71
N GLU A 322 11.53 2.14 -33.38
CA GLU A 322 12.63 2.86 -34.05
C GLU A 322 13.33 3.83 -33.08
N ARG A 323 13.59 3.38 -31.85
CA ARG A 323 14.23 4.15 -30.78
C ARG A 323 15.51 3.45 -30.30
N SER A 324 16.40 4.23 -29.68
CA SER A 324 17.58 3.66 -29.05
C SER A 324 17.22 2.78 -27.83
N SER A 325 18.04 1.77 -27.53
CA SER A 325 17.85 0.92 -26.35
C SER A 325 17.81 1.74 -25.03
N ALA A 326 18.49 2.87 -24.95
CA ALA A 326 18.46 3.77 -23.81
C ALA A 326 17.06 4.42 -23.63
N GLN A 327 16.46 4.91 -24.70
CA GLN A 327 15.11 5.50 -24.70
C GLN A 327 14.06 4.46 -24.35
N VAL A 328 14.10 3.29 -25.00
CA VAL A 328 13.19 2.16 -24.72
C VAL A 328 13.34 1.72 -23.25
N GLY A 329 14.57 1.72 -22.72
CA GLY A 329 14.82 1.45 -21.30
C GLY A 329 14.18 2.47 -20.34
N GLN A 330 14.08 3.74 -20.74
CA GLN A 330 13.38 4.77 -19.97
C GLN A 330 11.85 4.56 -19.98
N TYR A 331 11.28 4.28 -21.17
CA TYR A 331 9.84 4.01 -21.32
C TYR A 331 9.43 2.77 -20.52
N ARG A 332 10.20 1.68 -20.66
CA ARG A 332 10.03 0.46 -19.86
C ARG A 332 10.00 0.76 -18.37
N ARG A 333 10.97 1.53 -17.86
CA ARG A 333 11.05 1.87 -16.43
C ARG A 333 9.82 2.63 -15.99
N ARG A 334 9.40 3.68 -16.72
CA ARG A 334 8.21 4.47 -16.36
C ARG A 334 6.94 3.62 -16.33
N LEU A 335 6.76 2.72 -17.30
CA LEU A 335 5.60 1.84 -17.34
C LEU A 335 5.60 0.79 -16.22
N ILE A 336 6.79 0.29 -15.82
CA ILE A 336 6.93 -0.56 -14.63
C ILE A 336 6.59 0.24 -13.36
N ASP A 337 7.11 1.46 -13.26
CA ASP A 337 6.86 2.35 -12.12
C ASP A 337 5.37 2.71 -12.00
N ALA A 338 4.69 2.91 -13.11
CA ALA A 338 3.24 3.10 -13.18
C ALA A 338 2.44 1.82 -12.87
N GLY A 339 3.11 0.67 -12.79
CA GLY A 339 2.45 -0.63 -12.57
C GLY A 339 1.66 -1.14 -13.77
N VAL A 340 1.88 -0.57 -14.95
CA VAL A 340 1.20 -0.98 -16.19
C VAL A 340 1.79 -2.27 -16.73
N ILE A 341 3.13 -2.39 -16.68
CA ILE A 341 3.84 -3.59 -17.12
C ILE A 341 4.74 -4.13 -16.00
N GLY A 342 5.09 -5.40 -16.08
CA GLY A 342 6.03 -6.08 -15.19
C GLY A 342 7.12 -6.81 -15.95
N GLU A 343 8.25 -7.08 -15.29
CA GLU A 343 9.34 -7.86 -15.85
C GLU A 343 9.00 -9.37 -15.87
N ARG A 344 9.33 -10.04 -16.96
CA ARG A 344 9.18 -11.48 -17.16
C ARG A 344 10.53 -12.12 -17.50
N GLY A 345 11.44 -12.05 -16.52
CA GLY A 345 12.80 -12.50 -16.73
C GLY A 345 13.68 -11.49 -17.49
N ARG A 346 14.83 -11.95 -18.01
CA ARG A 346 15.81 -11.06 -18.62
C ARG A 346 15.35 -10.56 -19.99
N GLY A 347 15.09 -9.26 -20.09
CA GLY A 347 14.79 -8.59 -21.37
C GLY A 347 13.36 -8.77 -21.87
N ARG A 348 12.45 -9.28 -21.04
CA ARG A 348 11.01 -9.43 -21.36
C ARG A 348 10.14 -8.64 -20.42
N VAL A 349 9.02 -8.19 -20.94
CA VAL A 349 7.96 -7.48 -20.20
C VAL A 349 6.58 -7.99 -20.62
N ALA A 350 5.63 -7.87 -19.70
CA ALA A 350 4.21 -8.17 -19.96
C ALA A 350 3.33 -7.15 -19.29
N PHE A 351 2.08 -7.03 -19.73
CA PHE A 351 1.08 -6.23 -19.00
C PHE A 351 0.85 -6.82 -17.61
N GLU A 352 0.94 -5.97 -16.60
CA GLU A 352 0.74 -6.34 -15.20
C GLU A 352 -0.63 -5.89 -14.68
N LEU A 353 -1.07 -4.69 -15.12
CA LEU A 353 -2.37 -4.16 -14.73
C LEU A 353 -3.48 -4.95 -15.43
N PRO A 354 -4.41 -5.58 -14.65
CA PRO A 354 -5.49 -6.38 -15.23
C PRO A 354 -6.31 -5.58 -16.26
N TYR A 355 -6.68 -6.23 -17.35
CA TYR A 355 -7.49 -5.67 -18.42
C TYR A 355 -6.94 -4.45 -19.15
N PHE A 356 -5.73 -3.98 -18.80
CA PHE A 356 -5.15 -2.79 -19.43
C PHE A 356 -4.81 -3.04 -20.90
N ARG A 357 -4.41 -4.27 -21.26
CA ARG A 357 -4.14 -4.67 -22.65
C ARG A 357 -5.39 -4.48 -23.52
N GLU A 358 -6.51 -5.06 -23.11
CA GLU A 358 -7.78 -5.00 -23.82
C GLU A 358 -8.32 -3.57 -23.88
N TYR A 359 -8.22 -2.87 -22.77
CA TYR A 359 -8.62 -1.46 -22.69
C TYR A 359 -7.79 -0.58 -23.64
N LEU A 360 -6.47 -0.72 -23.65
CA LEU A 360 -5.59 0.02 -24.55
C LEU A 360 -5.92 -0.31 -26.01
N ALA A 361 -6.10 -1.59 -26.35
CA ALA A 361 -6.46 -2.01 -27.69
C ALA A 361 -7.76 -1.37 -28.17
N SER A 362 -8.76 -1.21 -27.29
CA SER A 362 -10.03 -0.53 -27.61
C SER A 362 -9.89 0.98 -27.84
N LYS A 363 -8.80 1.61 -27.35
CA LYS A 363 -8.58 3.07 -27.49
C LYS A 363 -7.69 3.45 -28.67
N VAL A 364 -6.85 2.51 -29.15
CA VAL A 364 -5.88 2.76 -30.23
C VAL A 364 -6.23 2.07 -31.55
N GLY A 365 -7.21 1.14 -31.55
CA GLY A 365 -7.81 0.55 -32.74
C GLY A 365 -8.98 1.41 -33.21
#